data_f6c2ba2194d44cbef0b407b98e37a871
#
_entry.id   f6c2ba2194d44cbef0b407b98e37a871
#
_cell.length_a   1.000
_cell.length_b   1.000
_cell.length_c   1.000
_cell.angle_alpha   90.00
_cell.angle_beta   90.00
_cell.angle_gamma   90.00
#
_symmetry.space_group_name_H-M   'P 1'
#
loop_
_entity.id
_entity.type
_entity.pdbx_description
1 polymer ?
#
loop_
_entity_poly.entity_id
_entity_poly.type
_entity_poly.pdbx_seq_one_letter_code
_entity_poly.pdbx_strand_id
1 'polypeptide(L)'
;MKKRTKRRIIWGVVALAFILALVVIFKPKTSGPLDGVAKDVFLVKQETVQKRTLKHELLMSGSIKALEEATLFPRVNGKLLKNILREGDAVKKNQTVSLIERDEVGAVYEPVVVPSTITGVVGRVYLDPGANVTVSTPVALVVNQEKVRVAVDIPERYIGEIYKGQPATLRVDALPGKEFEAKLTIISPVVDSTSRAVAVEFYANNTKGLLKSGMFAKVDITLSEKADAVSVSKQSVYTDEETNETYVFVPSADGKTAVRRNVKTGFINSNHLEVSEGLSAGEQVLTFTYGLKDGSKIELEK
;
A
#
# COMPACT_ATOMS: atom_id res chain seq x y z
N MET A 1 -62.10 48.14 -62.75
CA MET A 1 -61.28 47.88 -61.56
C MET A 1 -61.85 46.89 -60.53
N LYS A 2 -62.86 46.07 -60.80
CA LYS A 2 -63.52 45.17 -59.81
C LYS A 2 -63.06 43.70 -59.82
N LYS A 3 -62.26 43.23 -60.78
CA LYS A 3 -61.84 41.81 -60.83
C LYS A 3 -60.55 41.46 -60.10
N ARG A 4 -59.66 42.43 -59.83
CA ARG A 4 -58.40 42.17 -59.15
C ARG A 4 -58.54 42.08 -57.63
N THR A 5 -59.54 42.76 -57.07
CA THR A 5 -59.81 42.78 -55.63
C THR A 5 -60.38 41.43 -55.11
N LYS A 6 -61.33 40.84 -55.89
CA LYS A 6 -61.90 39.53 -55.52
C LYS A 6 -60.88 38.38 -55.54
N ARG A 7 -59.94 38.45 -56.47
CA ARG A 7 -58.89 37.43 -56.58
C ARG A 7 -57.87 37.50 -55.39
N ARG A 8 -57.60 38.69 -54.87
CA ARG A 8 -56.72 38.87 -53.65
C ARG A 8 -57.40 38.38 -52.37
N ILE A 9 -58.71 38.55 -52.26
CA ILE A 9 -59.51 38.10 -51.11
C ILE A 9 -59.56 36.57 -51.08
N ILE A 10 -59.77 35.94 -52.27
CA ILE A 10 -59.79 34.45 -52.41
C ILE A 10 -58.43 33.84 -52.00
N TRP A 11 -57.31 34.42 -52.46
CA TRP A 11 -55.98 33.97 -52.12
C TRP A 11 -55.64 34.20 -50.63
N GLY A 12 -56.17 35.25 -50.04
CA GLY A 12 -56.02 35.50 -48.57
C GLY A 12 -56.78 34.49 -47.72
N VAL A 13 -58.00 34.09 -48.18
CA VAL A 13 -58.78 33.05 -47.47
C VAL A 13 -58.12 31.65 -47.61
N VAL A 14 -57.56 31.35 -48.79
CA VAL A 14 -56.85 30.08 -49.04
C VAL A 14 -55.58 30.02 -48.24
N ALA A 15 -54.82 31.14 -48.11
CA ALA A 15 -53.61 31.21 -47.26
C ALA A 15 -53.97 31.08 -45.82
N LEU A 16 -55.07 31.70 -45.35
CA LEU A 16 -55.50 31.58 -43.94
C LEU A 16 -55.92 30.15 -43.59
N ALA A 17 -56.67 29.49 -44.56
CA ALA A 17 -57.08 28.10 -44.39
C ALA A 17 -55.90 27.16 -44.37
N PHE A 18 -54.84 27.44 -45.16
CA PHE A 18 -53.61 26.66 -45.18
C PHE A 18 -52.82 26.82 -43.91
N ILE A 19 -52.75 28.02 -43.34
CA ILE A 19 -52.11 28.30 -42.05
C ILE A 19 -52.87 27.60 -40.92
N LEU A 20 -54.21 27.64 -40.93
CA LEU A 20 -55.05 26.95 -39.94
C LEU A 20 -54.90 25.43 -40.04
N ALA A 21 -54.77 24.87 -41.26
CA ALA A 21 -54.51 23.44 -41.48
C ALA A 21 -53.10 23.05 -40.93
N LEU A 22 -52.09 23.91 -41.15
CA LEU A 22 -50.74 23.69 -40.64
C LEU A 22 -50.71 23.73 -39.10
N VAL A 23 -51.45 24.62 -38.46
CA VAL A 23 -51.58 24.72 -37.00
C VAL A 23 -52.26 23.46 -36.40
N VAL A 24 -53.23 22.87 -37.13
CA VAL A 24 -53.91 21.65 -36.70
C VAL A 24 -53.03 20.42 -36.89
N ILE A 25 -52.20 20.39 -37.96
CA ILE A 25 -51.26 19.28 -38.22
C ILE A 25 -50.03 19.34 -37.32
N PHE A 26 -49.59 20.55 -36.95
CA PHE A 26 -48.47 20.82 -36.05
C PHE A 26 -48.86 21.09 -34.57
N LYS A 27 -50.04 20.63 -34.14
CA LYS A 27 -50.27 20.60 -32.69
C LYS A 27 -49.23 19.66 -32.09
N PRO A 28 -48.31 20.16 -31.22
CA PRO A 28 -47.47 19.24 -30.50
C PRO A 28 -48.41 18.30 -29.75
N LYS A 29 -48.27 17.00 -29.98
CA LYS A 29 -48.87 16.00 -29.08
C LYS A 29 -48.38 16.36 -27.70
N THR A 30 -49.23 16.94 -26.87
CA THR A 30 -49.00 16.98 -25.44
C THR A 30 -48.88 15.52 -25.05
N SER A 31 -47.64 15.08 -24.87
CA SER A 31 -47.37 13.88 -24.13
C SER A 31 -48.04 14.10 -22.77
N GLY A 32 -49.09 13.31 -22.53
CA GLY A 32 -49.70 13.25 -21.18
C GLY A 32 -48.62 12.98 -20.17
N PRO A 33 -48.88 13.25 -18.88
CA PRO A 33 -47.94 12.97 -17.83
C PRO A 33 -47.47 11.52 -18.04
N LEU A 34 -46.14 11.35 -18.08
CA LEU A 34 -45.51 10.03 -17.99
C LEU A 34 -45.80 9.47 -16.61
N ASP A 35 -47.05 9.08 -16.37
CA ASP A 35 -47.42 8.21 -15.26
C ASP A 35 -46.93 6.81 -15.60
N GLY A 36 -45.65 6.63 -15.31
CA GLY A 36 -44.93 5.40 -15.54
C GLY A 36 -43.45 5.63 -15.28
N VAL A 37 -43.09 6.29 -14.18
CA VAL A 37 -41.78 6.08 -13.60
C VAL A 37 -41.76 4.59 -13.24
N ALA A 38 -41.19 3.79 -14.15
CA ALA A 38 -40.75 2.47 -13.78
C ALA A 38 -39.99 2.69 -12.46
N LYS A 39 -40.54 2.18 -11.35
CA LYS A 39 -39.85 2.24 -10.07
C LYS A 39 -38.58 1.43 -10.30
N ASP A 40 -37.48 2.14 -10.60
CA ASP A 40 -36.19 1.52 -10.81
C ASP A 40 -35.92 0.59 -9.64
N VAL A 41 -35.79 -0.69 -9.92
CA VAL A 41 -35.38 -1.68 -8.94
C VAL A 41 -33.87 -1.70 -9.01
N PHE A 42 -33.24 -1.32 -7.93
CA PHE A 42 -31.79 -1.28 -7.83
C PHE A 42 -31.27 -2.67 -7.47
N LEU A 43 -30.35 -3.19 -8.30
CA LEU A 43 -29.61 -4.41 -7.99
C LEU A 43 -28.49 -4.05 -7.01
N VAL A 44 -28.53 -4.61 -5.80
CA VAL A 44 -27.59 -4.27 -4.72
C VAL A 44 -27.00 -5.52 -4.11
N LYS A 45 -25.77 -5.41 -3.63
CA LYS A 45 -25.13 -6.45 -2.81
C LYS A 45 -25.37 -6.17 -1.35
N GLN A 46 -25.33 -7.24 -0.54
CA GLN A 46 -25.40 -7.11 0.91
C GLN A 46 -24.11 -7.61 1.54
N GLU A 47 -23.73 -6.98 2.63
CA GLU A 47 -22.59 -7.34 3.47
C GLU A 47 -23.08 -7.53 4.90
N THR A 48 -22.58 -8.59 5.57
CA THR A 48 -22.87 -8.79 7.00
C THR A 48 -21.89 -7.96 7.83
N VAL A 49 -22.42 -7.16 8.73
CA VAL A 49 -21.66 -6.40 9.72
C VAL A 49 -20.92 -7.35 10.65
N GLN A 50 -19.61 -7.24 10.73
CA GLN A 50 -18.78 -8.15 11.52
C GLN A 50 -17.89 -7.39 12.50
N LYS A 51 -17.59 -8.04 13.63
CA LYS A 51 -16.51 -7.58 14.50
C LYS A 51 -15.17 -7.99 13.90
N ARG A 52 -14.28 -7.04 13.72
CA ARG A 52 -12.92 -7.23 13.17
C ARG A 52 -11.92 -6.41 13.93
N THR A 53 -10.68 -6.87 13.97
CA THR A 53 -9.56 -6.01 14.35
C THR A 53 -9.21 -5.12 13.16
N LEU A 54 -9.39 -3.82 13.32
CA LEU A 54 -9.03 -2.83 12.31
C LEU A 54 -7.64 -2.30 12.63
N LYS A 55 -6.76 -2.26 11.63
CA LYS A 55 -5.41 -1.72 11.73
C LYS A 55 -5.26 -0.53 10.81
N HIS A 56 -4.73 0.56 11.35
CA HIS A 56 -4.22 1.67 10.54
C HIS A 56 -2.75 1.39 10.25
N GLU A 57 -2.46 1.08 9.00
CA GLU A 57 -1.14 0.67 8.56
C GLU A 57 -0.52 1.72 7.65
N LEU A 58 0.77 1.97 7.85
CA LEU A 58 1.60 2.79 6.98
C LEU A 58 2.49 1.87 6.15
N LEU A 59 2.26 1.84 4.83
CA LEU A 59 3.07 1.07 3.90
C LEU A 59 4.25 1.92 3.43
N MET A 60 5.45 1.44 3.71
CA MET A 60 6.70 2.06 3.30
C MET A 60 7.61 1.06 2.59
N SER A 61 8.68 1.54 1.97
CA SER A 61 9.71 0.69 1.38
C SER A 61 11.05 1.02 2.03
N GLY A 62 11.85 -0.02 2.24
CA GLY A 62 13.16 0.14 2.85
C GLY A 62 14.20 -0.81 2.28
N SER A 63 15.47 -0.51 2.49
CA SER A 63 16.60 -1.35 2.11
C SER A 63 16.98 -2.28 3.24
N ILE A 64 17.14 -3.56 2.92
CA ILE A 64 17.62 -4.58 3.86
C ILE A 64 19.15 -4.52 3.91
N LYS A 65 19.69 -4.48 5.12
CA LYS A 65 21.11 -4.63 5.41
C LYS A 65 21.30 -5.73 6.47
N ALA A 66 22.40 -6.45 6.37
CA ALA A 66 22.79 -7.32 7.47
C ALA A 66 23.01 -6.49 8.74
N LEU A 67 22.82 -7.10 9.90
CA LEU A 67 23.02 -6.38 11.18
C LEU A 67 24.47 -5.94 11.33
N GLU A 68 25.39 -6.81 10.97
CA GLU A 68 26.83 -6.55 10.99
C GLU A 68 27.43 -6.94 9.63
N GLU A 69 28.24 -6.05 9.07
CA GLU A 69 29.02 -6.26 7.87
C GLU A 69 30.44 -5.78 8.12
N ALA A 70 31.41 -6.58 7.68
CA ALA A 70 32.81 -6.22 7.83
C ALA A 70 33.56 -6.46 6.53
N THR A 71 34.09 -5.39 5.95
CA THR A 71 35.04 -5.46 4.85
C THR A 71 36.43 -5.73 5.44
N LEU A 72 37.08 -6.79 4.99
CA LEU A 72 38.38 -7.20 5.48
C LEU A 72 39.49 -6.60 4.61
N PHE A 73 40.48 -6.03 5.27
CA PHE A 73 41.65 -5.43 4.64
C PHE A 73 42.93 -6.11 5.13
N PRO A 74 43.96 -6.25 4.26
CA PRO A 74 45.23 -6.74 4.70
C PRO A 74 45.93 -5.75 5.63
N ARG A 75 46.82 -6.25 6.47
CA ARG A 75 47.64 -5.42 7.39
C ARG A 75 48.97 -4.99 6.80
N VAL A 76 49.31 -5.56 5.63
CA VAL A 76 50.57 -5.30 4.93
C VAL A 76 50.33 -5.20 3.44
N ASN A 77 51.23 -4.53 2.75
CA ASN A 77 51.27 -4.54 1.29
C ASN A 77 51.92 -5.86 0.83
N GLY A 78 51.53 -6.35 -0.35
CA GLY A 78 52.08 -7.58 -0.90
C GLY A 78 51.19 -8.16 -2.01
N LYS A 79 51.23 -9.49 -2.14
CA LYS A 79 50.44 -10.24 -3.11
C LYS A 79 49.52 -11.23 -2.40
N LEU A 80 48.27 -11.31 -2.86
CA LEU A 80 47.34 -12.31 -2.37
C LEU A 80 47.82 -13.71 -2.73
N LEU A 81 48.23 -14.49 -1.73
CA LEU A 81 48.75 -15.84 -1.94
C LEU A 81 47.60 -16.82 -2.24
N LYS A 82 46.57 -16.82 -1.37
CA LYS A 82 45.36 -17.62 -1.59
C LYS A 82 44.22 -17.16 -0.70
N ASN A 83 42.98 -17.44 -1.14
CA ASN A 83 41.76 -17.37 -0.33
C ASN A 83 41.54 -18.73 0.34
N ILE A 84 41.50 -18.76 1.69
CA ILE A 84 41.24 -19.96 2.49
C ILE A 84 39.77 -20.31 2.47
N LEU A 85 38.91 -19.25 2.57
CA LEU A 85 37.45 -19.35 2.52
C LEU A 85 36.94 -18.75 1.21
N ARG A 86 35.81 -19.29 0.74
CA ARG A 86 35.12 -18.87 -0.48
C ARG A 86 33.81 -18.18 -0.15
N GLU A 87 33.21 -17.53 -1.12
CA GLU A 87 31.87 -16.98 -1.00
C GLU A 87 30.87 -18.07 -0.58
N GLY A 88 30.07 -17.79 0.43
CA GLY A 88 29.11 -18.71 1.04
C GLY A 88 29.64 -19.51 2.22
N ASP A 89 30.97 -19.53 2.48
CA ASP A 89 31.55 -20.28 3.60
C ASP A 89 31.24 -19.57 4.93
N ALA A 90 30.91 -20.36 5.96
CA ALA A 90 30.79 -19.87 7.31
C ALA A 90 32.16 -19.50 7.88
N VAL A 91 32.22 -18.40 8.62
CA VAL A 91 33.45 -17.90 9.23
C VAL A 91 33.18 -17.43 10.65
N LYS A 92 34.11 -17.78 11.55
CA LYS A 92 34.12 -17.31 12.95
C LYS A 92 35.00 -16.07 13.08
N LYS A 93 34.69 -15.23 14.05
CA LYS A 93 35.58 -14.11 14.43
C LYS A 93 37.01 -14.62 14.68
N ASN A 94 38.00 -13.92 14.14
CA ASN A 94 39.43 -14.23 14.14
C ASN A 94 39.85 -15.45 13.29
N GLN A 95 38.95 -16.09 12.57
CA GLN A 95 39.29 -17.15 11.60
C GLN A 95 39.91 -16.52 10.36
N THR A 96 40.97 -17.15 9.84
CA THR A 96 41.69 -16.71 8.64
C THR A 96 40.82 -16.86 7.39
N VAL A 97 40.66 -15.79 6.63
CA VAL A 97 39.91 -15.75 5.36
C VAL A 97 40.86 -15.82 4.18
N SER A 98 41.99 -15.10 4.23
CA SER A 98 42.97 -15.05 3.13
C SER A 98 44.39 -14.94 3.67
N LEU A 99 45.36 -15.25 2.82
CA LEU A 99 46.81 -15.15 3.09
C LEU A 99 47.46 -14.17 2.13
N ILE A 100 48.31 -13.29 2.68
CA ILE A 100 49.08 -12.30 1.91
C ILE A 100 50.55 -12.62 2.03
N GLU A 101 51.24 -12.70 0.90
CA GLU A 101 52.68 -12.76 0.81
C GLU A 101 53.26 -11.35 0.74
N ARG A 102 54.26 -11.04 1.57
CA ARG A 102 54.93 -9.75 1.53
C ARG A 102 55.82 -9.65 0.31
N ASP A 103 55.78 -8.51 -0.35
CA ASP A 103 56.63 -8.21 -1.50
C ASP A 103 57.87 -7.39 -1.05
N GLU A 104 58.72 -8.00 -0.19
CA GLU A 104 59.93 -7.38 0.29
C GLU A 104 61.15 -8.13 -0.25
N VAL A 105 62.01 -7.39 -0.96
CA VAL A 105 63.18 -7.99 -1.60
C VAL A 105 64.22 -8.39 -0.58
N GLY A 106 64.71 -9.66 -0.62
CA GLY A 106 65.82 -10.12 0.16
C GLY A 106 65.50 -10.87 1.47
N ALA A 107 64.20 -11.07 1.80
CA ALA A 107 63.78 -11.86 2.94
C ALA A 107 62.55 -12.69 2.60
N VAL A 108 62.51 -13.94 3.08
CA VAL A 108 61.32 -14.82 3.01
C VAL A 108 60.59 -14.70 4.32
N TYR A 109 59.38 -14.15 4.26
CA TYR A 109 58.51 -13.99 5.43
C TYR A 109 57.40 -15.03 5.38
N GLU A 110 56.88 -15.39 6.56
CA GLU A 110 55.68 -16.18 6.64
C GLU A 110 54.49 -15.36 6.11
N PRO A 111 53.53 -15.99 5.39
CA PRO A 111 52.36 -15.32 4.90
C PRO A 111 51.54 -14.67 6.01
N VAL A 112 51.11 -13.44 5.81
CA VAL A 112 50.31 -12.68 6.76
C VAL A 112 48.83 -13.03 6.59
N VAL A 113 48.19 -13.38 7.70
CA VAL A 113 46.77 -13.75 7.72
C VAL A 113 45.87 -12.51 7.63
N VAL A 114 44.75 -12.62 6.90
CA VAL A 114 43.63 -11.67 6.93
C VAL A 114 42.49 -12.35 7.70
N PRO A 115 42.34 -12.06 9.02
CA PRO A 115 41.32 -12.69 9.83
C PRO A 115 39.97 -11.96 9.69
N SER A 116 38.87 -12.69 9.87
CA SER A 116 37.54 -12.07 10.02
C SER A 116 37.43 -11.32 11.33
N THR A 117 36.83 -10.15 11.30
CA THR A 117 36.55 -9.33 12.50
C THR A 117 35.23 -9.67 13.16
N ILE A 118 34.32 -10.37 12.46
CA ILE A 118 33.00 -10.80 12.92
C ILE A 118 32.76 -12.28 12.62
N THR A 119 31.78 -12.87 13.30
CA THR A 119 31.23 -14.19 12.95
C THR A 119 30.12 -14.03 11.91
N GLY A 120 30.08 -14.86 10.87
CA GLY A 120 29.07 -14.77 9.83
C GLY A 120 29.37 -15.69 8.65
N VAL A 121 29.11 -15.18 7.47
CA VAL A 121 29.34 -15.87 6.18
C VAL A 121 30.17 -14.95 5.28
N VAL A 122 31.09 -15.51 4.51
CA VAL A 122 31.82 -14.77 3.47
C VAL A 122 30.84 -14.38 2.38
N GLY A 123 30.46 -13.10 2.34
CA GLY A 123 29.47 -12.58 1.38
C GLY A 123 30.07 -12.31 0.00
N ARG A 124 31.35 -11.91 -0.02
CA ARG A 124 32.09 -11.65 -1.26
C ARG A 124 33.58 -11.78 -1.07
N VAL A 125 34.25 -12.32 -2.08
CA VAL A 125 35.72 -12.30 -2.24
C VAL A 125 36.03 -11.36 -3.40
N TYR A 126 36.83 -10.31 -3.17
CA TYR A 126 37.04 -9.26 -4.15
C TYR A 126 38.20 -9.53 -5.11
N LEU A 127 39.11 -10.42 -4.73
CA LEU A 127 40.38 -10.61 -5.43
C LEU A 127 40.70 -12.08 -5.63
N ASP A 128 41.36 -12.37 -6.73
CA ASP A 128 41.91 -13.68 -7.04
C ASP A 128 43.36 -13.80 -6.55
N PRO A 129 43.87 -15.03 -6.29
CA PRO A 129 45.28 -15.29 -5.98
C PRO A 129 46.19 -14.68 -7.03
N GLY A 130 47.28 -14.07 -6.58
CA GLY A 130 48.23 -13.36 -7.42
C GLY A 130 48.00 -11.86 -7.57
N ALA A 131 46.87 -11.32 -7.11
CA ALA A 131 46.57 -9.87 -7.12
C ALA A 131 47.46 -9.12 -6.14
N ASN A 132 47.94 -7.94 -6.54
CA ASN A 132 48.67 -7.05 -5.66
C ASN A 132 47.67 -6.34 -4.72
N VAL A 133 48.02 -6.25 -3.44
CA VAL A 133 47.19 -5.67 -2.39
C VAL A 133 47.95 -4.64 -1.57
N THR A 134 47.24 -3.64 -1.13
CA THR A 134 47.71 -2.64 -0.15
C THR A 134 46.82 -2.69 1.07
N VAL A 135 47.19 -1.99 2.16
CA VAL A 135 46.41 -1.94 3.40
C VAL A 135 45.00 -1.31 3.21
N SER A 136 44.76 -0.65 2.08
CA SER A 136 43.46 -0.05 1.71
C SER A 136 42.68 -0.89 0.68
N THR A 137 43.23 -2.00 0.22
CA THR A 137 42.62 -2.87 -0.80
C THR A 137 41.64 -3.85 -0.09
N PRO A 138 40.33 -3.83 -0.38
CA PRO A 138 39.39 -4.78 0.20
C PRO A 138 39.65 -6.19 -0.34
N VAL A 139 39.76 -7.19 0.55
CA VAL A 139 40.00 -8.60 0.20
C VAL A 139 38.69 -9.40 0.23
N ALA A 140 37.91 -9.26 1.26
CA ALA A 140 36.64 -9.97 1.39
C ALA A 140 35.62 -9.16 2.20
N LEU A 141 34.35 -9.47 2.01
CA LEU A 141 33.22 -8.99 2.83
C LEU A 141 32.68 -10.17 3.63
N VAL A 142 32.55 -10.00 4.92
CA VAL A 142 31.86 -10.94 5.83
C VAL A 142 30.60 -10.30 6.33
N VAL A 143 29.50 -11.05 6.32
CA VAL A 143 28.17 -10.57 6.75
C VAL A 143 27.59 -11.51 7.80
N ASN A 144 27.04 -10.93 8.87
CA ASN A 144 26.23 -11.65 9.83
C ASN A 144 24.76 -11.50 9.43
N GLN A 145 24.17 -12.58 8.93
CA GLN A 145 22.80 -12.59 8.40
C GLN A 145 21.77 -13.16 9.37
N GLU A 146 22.12 -13.51 10.61
CA GLU A 146 21.15 -14.03 11.59
C GLU A 146 20.04 -13.06 11.90
N LYS A 147 20.37 -11.78 11.86
CA LYS A 147 19.42 -10.66 11.94
C LYS A 147 19.69 -9.69 10.81
N VAL A 148 18.63 -9.06 10.36
CA VAL A 148 18.72 -7.98 9.37
C VAL A 148 18.08 -6.72 9.94
N ARG A 149 18.54 -5.58 9.43
CA ARG A 149 17.92 -4.28 9.64
C ARG A 149 17.38 -3.76 8.34
N VAL A 150 16.21 -3.13 8.41
CA VAL A 150 15.56 -2.49 7.27
C VAL A 150 15.50 -1.01 7.56
N ALA A 151 16.24 -0.24 6.77
CA ALA A 151 16.25 1.22 6.88
C ALA A 151 15.08 1.79 6.06
N VAL A 152 14.28 2.63 6.69
CA VAL A 152 13.08 3.24 6.12
C VAL A 152 13.08 4.72 6.47
N ASP A 153 12.70 5.57 5.53
CA ASP A 153 12.51 7.00 5.74
C ASP A 153 11.01 7.29 5.92
N ILE A 154 10.61 7.65 7.13
CA ILE A 154 9.21 7.93 7.49
C ILE A 154 8.94 9.43 7.42
N PRO A 155 7.91 9.89 6.68
CA PRO A 155 7.54 11.30 6.63
C PRO A 155 7.25 11.88 8.02
N GLU A 156 7.71 13.11 8.26
CA GLU A 156 7.64 13.84 9.54
C GLU A 156 6.23 13.82 10.18
N ARG A 157 5.18 13.87 9.36
CA ARG A 157 3.79 13.87 9.84
C ARG A 157 3.40 12.62 10.66
N TYR A 158 4.14 11.50 10.51
CA TYR A 158 3.85 10.26 11.23
C TYR A 158 4.72 10.06 12.48
N ILE A 159 5.63 11.00 12.80
CA ILE A 159 6.56 10.87 13.95
C ILE A 159 5.79 10.69 15.26
N GLY A 160 4.67 11.38 15.43
CA GLY A 160 3.84 11.27 16.63
C GLY A 160 3.13 9.92 16.81
N GLU A 161 3.11 9.09 15.75
CA GLU A 161 2.42 7.79 15.74
C GLU A 161 3.38 6.60 15.78
N ILE A 162 4.71 6.85 15.75
CA ILE A 162 5.73 5.80 15.79
C ILE A 162 6.45 5.76 17.13
N TYR A 163 6.78 4.55 17.59
CA TYR A 163 7.49 4.33 18.86
C TYR A 163 8.41 3.11 18.78
N LYS A 164 9.45 3.09 19.61
CA LYS A 164 10.37 1.94 19.71
C LYS A 164 9.61 0.68 20.17
N GLY A 165 9.88 -0.44 19.52
CA GLY A 165 9.21 -1.71 19.77
C GLY A 165 7.94 -1.93 18.93
N GLN A 166 7.51 -0.93 18.17
CA GLN A 166 6.34 -1.02 17.30
C GLN A 166 6.48 -2.16 16.28
N PRO A 167 5.45 -3.02 16.13
CA PRO A 167 5.49 -4.14 15.21
C PRO A 167 5.36 -3.67 13.77
N ALA A 168 6.03 -4.39 12.87
CA ALA A 168 5.91 -4.22 11.43
C ALA A 168 6.03 -5.57 10.74
N THR A 169 5.41 -5.69 9.57
CA THR A 169 5.53 -6.85 8.71
C THR A 169 6.36 -6.50 7.49
N LEU A 170 7.37 -7.31 7.20
CA LEU A 170 8.20 -7.15 6.00
C LEU A 170 7.77 -8.12 4.92
N ARG A 171 7.61 -7.62 3.71
CA ARG A 171 7.40 -8.42 2.50
C ARG A 171 8.46 -8.08 1.47
N VAL A 172 9.00 -9.10 0.82
CA VAL A 172 10.06 -8.97 -0.18
C VAL A 172 9.58 -9.61 -1.48
N ASP A 173 9.64 -8.86 -2.58
CA ASP A 173 9.12 -9.33 -3.88
C ASP A 173 9.85 -10.59 -4.39
N ALA A 174 11.12 -10.77 -3.99
CA ALA A 174 11.88 -12.00 -4.28
C ALA A 174 11.41 -13.25 -3.52
N LEU A 175 10.52 -13.09 -2.52
CA LEU A 175 10.02 -14.16 -1.66
C LEU A 175 8.49 -14.09 -1.55
N PRO A 176 7.76 -14.31 -2.66
CA PRO A 176 6.32 -14.13 -2.69
C PRO A 176 5.63 -15.04 -1.66
N GLY A 177 4.62 -14.46 -0.98
CA GLY A 177 3.84 -15.16 0.05
C GLY A 177 4.57 -15.39 1.38
N LYS A 178 5.79 -14.88 1.55
CA LYS A 178 6.49 -14.92 2.84
C LYS A 178 6.44 -13.57 3.52
N GLU A 179 6.07 -13.59 4.79
CA GLU A 179 6.06 -12.43 5.67
C GLU A 179 7.09 -12.64 6.78
N PHE A 180 7.75 -11.57 7.16
CA PHE A 180 8.75 -11.57 8.22
C PHE A 180 8.35 -10.52 9.26
N GLU A 181 8.30 -10.93 10.51
CA GLU A 181 8.06 -10.02 11.61
C GLU A 181 9.28 -9.15 11.88
N ALA A 182 9.05 -7.88 12.06
CA ALA A 182 10.07 -6.90 12.42
C ALA A 182 9.59 -5.98 13.53
N LYS A 183 10.53 -5.33 14.21
CA LYS A 183 10.23 -4.34 15.24
C LYS A 183 11.04 -3.07 15.01
N LEU A 184 10.38 -1.92 15.15
CA LEU A 184 11.03 -0.62 15.10
C LEU A 184 12.01 -0.52 16.28
N THR A 185 13.29 -0.45 15.99
CA THR A 185 14.35 -0.50 17.00
C THR A 185 15.04 0.85 17.15
N ILE A 186 15.28 1.54 16.04
CA ILE A 186 15.97 2.82 16.04
C ILE A 186 15.08 3.86 15.35
N ILE A 187 14.94 5.01 15.99
CA ILE A 187 14.34 6.22 15.42
C ILE A 187 15.42 7.29 15.47
N SER A 188 15.81 7.85 14.33
CA SER A 188 16.78 8.94 14.26
C SER A 188 16.27 10.16 15.07
N PRO A 189 17.10 10.79 15.87
CA PRO A 189 16.73 12.03 16.55
C PRO A 189 16.74 13.25 15.63
N VAL A 190 17.14 13.08 14.36
CA VAL A 190 17.28 14.16 13.37
C VAL A 190 16.34 13.91 12.20
N VAL A 191 15.63 14.96 11.81
CA VAL A 191 14.81 15.00 10.59
C VAL A 191 15.70 15.49 9.45
N ASP A 192 15.72 14.79 8.34
CA ASP A 192 16.37 15.28 7.12
C ASP A 192 15.55 16.43 6.54
N SER A 193 16.16 17.61 6.48
CA SER A 193 15.50 18.85 6.06
C SER A 193 15.13 18.87 4.57
N THR A 194 15.77 18.04 3.76
CA THR A 194 15.55 17.97 2.30
C THR A 194 14.36 17.07 1.99
N SER A 195 14.33 15.87 2.55
CA SER A 195 13.26 14.90 2.33
C SER A 195 12.10 15.07 3.30
N ARG A 196 12.26 15.82 4.40
CA ARG A 196 11.31 15.94 5.51
C ARG A 196 10.90 14.58 6.05
N ALA A 197 11.87 13.71 6.20
CA ALA A 197 11.69 12.36 6.71
C ALA A 197 12.62 12.07 7.89
N VAL A 198 12.23 11.11 8.70
CA VAL A 198 13.03 10.56 9.78
C VAL A 198 13.47 9.17 9.39
N ALA A 199 14.78 8.93 9.42
CA ALA A 199 15.33 7.61 9.22
C ALA A 199 15.03 6.72 10.43
N VAL A 200 14.45 5.55 10.17
CA VAL A 200 14.17 4.54 11.19
C VAL A 200 14.72 3.20 10.76
N GLU A 201 15.01 2.33 11.74
CA GLU A 201 15.46 0.98 11.45
C GLU A 201 14.56 -0.06 12.14
N PHE A 202 14.07 -0.98 11.34
CA PHE A 202 13.35 -2.17 11.79
C PHE A 202 14.30 -3.36 11.82
N TYR A 203 14.29 -4.11 12.91
CA TYR A 203 15.07 -5.32 13.03
C TYR A 203 14.19 -6.56 12.90
N ALA A 204 14.65 -7.52 12.10
CA ALA A 204 13.98 -8.80 11.87
C ALA A 204 14.94 -9.97 12.07
N ASN A 205 14.41 -11.07 12.59
CA ASN A 205 15.14 -12.33 12.66
C ASN A 205 15.20 -12.98 11.26
N ASN A 206 16.37 -13.48 10.91
CA ASN A 206 16.63 -14.10 9.61
C ASN A 206 17.37 -15.43 9.76
N THR A 207 16.96 -16.25 10.71
CA THR A 207 17.59 -17.54 11.04
C THR A 207 17.71 -18.51 9.87
N LYS A 208 16.84 -18.37 8.87
CA LYS A 208 16.87 -19.17 7.63
C LYS A 208 17.75 -18.55 6.54
N GLY A 209 18.36 -17.37 6.76
CA GLY A 209 19.20 -16.69 5.78
C GLY A 209 18.52 -16.29 4.47
N LEU A 210 17.18 -16.14 4.49
CA LEU A 210 16.39 -15.84 3.29
C LEU A 210 16.49 -14.36 2.88
N LEU A 211 16.56 -13.47 3.87
CA LEU A 211 16.73 -12.05 3.63
C LEU A 211 18.22 -11.75 3.43
N LYS A 212 18.56 -11.15 2.29
CA LYS A 212 19.96 -10.83 1.97
C LYS A 212 20.17 -9.32 1.99
N SER A 213 21.33 -8.89 2.43
CA SER A 213 21.77 -7.50 2.32
C SER A 213 21.70 -7.04 0.87
N GLY A 214 21.18 -5.82 0.64
CA GLY A 214 20.93 -5.26 -0.69
C GLY A 214 19.53 -5.53 -1.26
N MET A 215 18.70 -6.38 -0.63
CA MET A 215 17.30 -6.52 -1.01
C MET A 215 16.48 -5.30 -0.56
N PHE A 216 15.31 -5.09 -1.22
CA PHE A 216 14.29 -4.14 -0.78
C PHE A 216 13.11 -4.87 -0.16
N ALA A 217 12.56 -4.28 0.88
CA ALA A 217 11.35 -4.78 1.54
C ALA A 217 10.25 -3.72 1.53
N LYS A 218 9.01 -4.18 1.35
CA LYS A 218 7.82 -3.44 1.74
C LYS A 218 7.61 -3.65 3.22
N VAL A 219 7.42 -2.56 3.94
CA VAL A 219 7.31 -2.53 5.40
C VAL A 219 5.94 -2.01 5.76
N ASP A 220 5.08 -2.89 6.28
CA ASP A 220 3.76 -2.54 6.79
C ASP A 220 3.89 -2.24 8.28
N ILE A 221 3.80 -0.97 8.63
CA ILE A 221 3.94 -0.48 10.00
C ILE A 221 2.54 -0.29 10.57
N THR A 222 2.21 -0.99 11.65
CA THR A 222 0.93 -0.82 12.34
C THR A 222 1.02 0.44 13.21
N LEU A 223 0.37 1.53 12.80
CA LEU A 223 0.34 2.79 13.54
C LEU A 223 -0.59 2.70 14.74
N SER A 224 -1.78 2.17 14.53
CA SER A 224 -2.77 1.92 15.58
C SER A 224 -3.66 0.73 15.22
N GLU A 225 -4.26 0.10 16.23
CA GLU A 225 -5.23 -0.97 16.01
C GLU A 225 -6.39 -0.85 16.99
N LYS A 226 -7.56 -1.32 16.56
CA LYS A 226 -8.75 -1.44 17.38
C LYS A 226 -9.30 -2.85 17.23
N ALA A 227 -9.23 -3.61 18.31
CA ALA A 227 -9.80 -4.95 18.35
C ALA A 227 -11.34 -4.89 18.46
N ASP A 228 -12.00 -5.94 17.96
CA ASP A 228 -13.46 -6.15 18.08
C ASP A 228 -14.34 -4.99 17.59
N ALA A 229 -13.82 -4.16 16.65
CA ALA A 229 -14.58 -3.06 16.06
C ALA A 229 -15.71 -3.60 15.19
N VAL A 230 -16.94 -3.18 15.45
CA VAL A 230 -18.08 -3.40 14.55
C VAL A 230 -17.80 -2.65 13.27
N SER A 231 -17.66 -3.34 12.16
CA SER A 231 -17.14 -2.75 10.94
C SER A 231 -17.87 -3.17 9.68
N VAL A 232 -17.88 -2.26 8.72
CA VAL A 232 -18.43 -2.43 7.38
C VAL A 232 -17.41 -2.00 6.34
N SER A 233 -17.61 -2.41 5.09
CA SER A 233 -16.83 -1.90 3.96
C SER A 233 -17.02 -0.38 3.82
N LYS A 234 -15.96 0.34 3.45
CA LYS A 234 -16.07 1.78 3.15
C LYS A 234 -17.10 2.09 2.06
N GLN A 235 -17.32 1.13 1.15
CA GLN A 235 -18.29 1.27 0.05
C GLN A 235 -19.75 1.24 0.52
N SER A 236 -20.01 0.82 1.75
CA SER A 236 -21.36 0.76 2.33
C SER A 236 -21.74 2.03 3.10
N VAL A 237 -20.79 2.97 3.28
CA VAL A 237 -20.97 4.16 4.10
C VAL A 237 -20.95 5.41 3.24
N TYR A 238 -21.93 6.27 3.43
CA TYR A 238 -22.14 7.49 2.67
C TYR A 238 -22.18 8.68 3.62
N THR A 239 -21.80 9.84 3.11
CA THR A 239 -21.92 11.12 3.81
C THR A 239 -22.89 12.00 3.03
N ASP A 240 -23.84 12.56 3.72
CA ASP A 240 -24.79 13.53 3.19
C ASP A 240 -24.08 14.87 3.02
N GLU A 241 -24.05 15.42 1.80
CA GLU A 241 -23.31 16.65 1.49
C GLU A 241 -23.92 17.91 2.15
N GLU A 242 -25.21 17.89 2.43
CA GLU A 242 -25.91 19.04 3.02
C GLU A 242 -25.81 19.05 4.54
N THR A 243 -25.99 17.87 5.17
CA THR A 243 -26.04 17.74 6.64
C THR A 243 -24.70 17.28 7.24
N ASN A 244 -23.77 16.81 6.41
CA ASN A 244 -22.53 16.17 6.81
C ASN A 244 -22.73 14.94 7.74
N GLU A 245 -23.92 14.36 7.72
CA GLU A 245 -24.24 13.14 8.46
C GLU A 245 -23.81 11.90 7.70
N THR A 246 -23.26 10.93 8.43
CA THR A 246 -22.86 9.65 7.86
C THR A 246 -23.98 8.65 8.00
N TYR A 247 -24.27 7.91 6.93
CA TYR A 247 -25.35 6.94 6.90
C TYR A 247 -25.00 5.69 6.08
N VAL A 248 -25.77 4.65 6.30
CA VAL A 248 -25.75 3.40 5.53
C VAL A 248 -27.15 3.07 5.04
N PHE A 249 -27.25 2.18 4.06
CA PHE A 249 -28.52 1.57 3.70
C PHE A 249 -28.59 0.15 4.26
N VAL A 250 -29.70 -0.15 4.92
CA VAL A 250 -30.03 -1.51 5.39
C VAL A 250 -31.26 -2.02 4.64
N PRO A 251 -31.39 -3.33 4.40
CA PRO A 251 -32.61 -3.85 3.83
C PRO A 251 -33.76 -3.72 4.84
N SER A 252 -34.97 -3.41 4.36
CA SER A 252 -36.19 -3.47 5.16
C SER A 252 -36.46 -4.91 5.65
N ALA A 253 -37.37 -5.08 6.58
CA ALA A 253 -37.70 -6.40 7.15
C ALA A 253 -38.20 -7.41 6.08
N ASP A 254 -38.81 -6.92 4.99
CA ASP A 254 -39.24 -7.74 3.85
C ASP A 254 -38.17 -7.91 2.77
N GLY A 255 -37.01 -7.29 2.92
CA GLY A 255 -35.87 -7.34 2.00
C GLY A 255 -36.08 -6.64 0.65
N LYS A 256 -37.18 -5.88 0.48
CA LYS A 256 -37.58 -5.31 -0.83
C LYS A 256 -37.30 -3.83 -0.98
N THR A 257 -36.96 -3.13 0.08
CA THR A 257 -36.66 -1.69 0.06
C THR A 257 -35.42 -1.40 0.87
N ALA A 258 -34.71 -0.34 0.47
CA ALA A 258 -33.58 0.20 1.21
C ALA A 258 -34.07 1.19 2.25
N VAL A 259 -33.55 1.11 3.46
CA VAL A 259 -33.83 2.04 4.57
C VAL A 259 -32.55 2.77 4.92
N ARG A 260 -32.56 4.10 4.85
CA ARG A 260 -31.45 4.93 5.30
C ARG A 260 -31.37 4.89 6.82
N ARG A 261 -30.18 4.62 7.35
CA ARG A 261 -29.90 4.62 8.79
C ARG A 261 -28.67 5.45 9.07
N ASN A 262 -28.83 6.51 9.88
CA ASN A 262 -27.69 7.30 10.31
C ASN A 262 -26.80 6.49 11.25
N VAL A 263 -25.48 6.65 11.09
CA VAL A 263 -24.46 5.94 11.87
C VAL A 263 -23.38 6.89 12.32
N LYS A 264 -22.73 6.58 13.44
CA LYS A 264 -21.48 7.24 13.80
C LYS A 264 -20.31 6.34 13.46
N THR A 265 -19.35 6.90 12.80
CA THR A 265 -18.15 6.20 12.36
C THR A 265 -16.99 6.49 13.31
N GLY A 266 -16.05 5.57 13.38
CA GLY A 266 -14.87 5.67 14.23
C GLY A 266 -13.59 5.35 13.46
N PHE A 267 -12.90 4.31 13.90
CA PHE A 267 -11.64 3.88 13.34
C PHE A 267 -11.77 3.47 11.85
N ILE A 268 -10.80 3.88 11.04
CA ILE A 268 -10.81 3.64 9.59
C ILE A 268 -9.50 3.00 9.15
N ASN A 269 -9.59 1.98 8.30
CA ASN A 269 -8.42 1.43 7.62
C ASN A 269 -8.58 1.51 6.08
N SER A 270 -7.75 0.81 5.32
CA SER A 270 -7.79 0.88 3.86
C SER A 270 -9.14 0.45 3.27
N ASN A 271 -9.79 -0.58 3.82
CA ASN A 271 -10.96 -1.24 3.23
C ASN A 271 -12.24 -1.11 4.07
N HIS A 272 -12.10 -1.01 5.39
CA HIS A 272 -13.21 -1.05 6.34
C HIS A 272 -13.23 0.21 7.22
N LEU A 273 -14.38 0.44 7.78
CA LEU A 273 -14.66 1.56 8.67
C LEU A 273 -15.45 1.03 9.86
N GLU A 274 -15.06 1.46 11.05
CA GLU A 274 -15.79 1.17 12.26
C GLU A 274 -17.09 1.95 12.30
N VAL A 275 -18.15 1.30 12.72
CA VAL A 275 -19.41 1.91 13.09
C VAL A 275 -19.56 1.81 14.61
N SER A 276 -19.39 2.97 15.28
CA SER A 276 -19.47 3.04 16.76
C SER A 276 -20.89 3.06 17.27
N GLU A 277 -21.82 3.61 16.48
CA GLU A 277 -23.25 3.68 16.82
C GLU A 277 -24.10 3.48 15.56
N GLY A 278 -25.27 2.86 15.70
CA GLY A 278 -26.27 2.70 14.65
C GLY A 278 -26.33 1.34 13.97
N LEU A 279 -25.32 0.49 14.16
CA LEU A 279 -25.31 -0.90 13.66
C LEU A 279 -24.81 -1.88 14.73
N SER A 280 -25.29 -3.10 14.62
CA SER A 280 -24.85 -4.22 15.45
C SER A 280 -24.21 -5.31 14.59
N ALA A 281 -23.30 -6.09 15.19
CA ALA A 281 -22.72 -7.25 14.50
C ALA A 281 -23.83 -8.26 14.15
N GLY A 282 -23.78 -8.79 12.93
CA GLY A 282 -24.78 -9.71 12.37
C GLY A 282 -25.87 -9.02 11.54
N GLU A 283 -26.02 -7.71 11.62
CA GLU A 283 -26.93 -6.98 10.73
C GLU A 283 -26.43 -6.98 9.28
N GLN A 284 -27.34 -6.75 8.33
CA GLN A 284 -27.02 -6.63 6.91
C GLN A 284 -26.98 -5.17 6.50
N VAL A 285 -25.97 -4.79 5.74
CA VAL A 285 -25.90 -3.48 5.07
C VAL A 285 -25.79 -3.66 3.57
N LEU A 286 -26.31 -2.71 2.82
CA LEU A 286 -26.27 -2.72 1.36
C LEU A 286 -24.97 -2.07 0.87
N THR A 287 -24.38 -2.66 -0.15
CA THR A 287 -23.18 -2.15 -0.83
C THR A 287 -23.51 -1.79 -2.28
N PHE A 288 -22.68 -0.93 -2.91
CA PHE A 288 -22.87 -0.48 -4.29
C PHE A 288 -24.22 0.20 -4.53
N THR A 289 -24.59 1.12 -3.66
CA THR A 289 -25.90 1.75 -3.63
C THR A 289 -25.95 3.10 -4.36
N TYR A 290 -25.18 3.27 -5.44
CA TYR A 290 -25.15 4.52 -6.19
C TYR A 290 -26.55 4.90 -6.68
N GLY A 291 -26.99 6.12 -6.37
CA GLY A 291 -28.31 6.62 -6.72
C GLY A 291 -29.48 6.11 -5.86
N LEU A 292 -29.20 5.24 -4.87
CA LEU A 292 -30.20 4.72 -3.95
C LEU A 292 -30.70 5.85 -3.02
N LYS A 293 -32.00 5.87 -2.79
CA LYS A 293 -32.65 6.79 -1.84
C LYS A 293 -33.42 5.99 -0.79
N ASP A 294 -33.74 6.64 0.29
CA ASP A 294 -34.61 6.03 1.31
C ASP A 294 -35.92 5.56 0.69
N GLY A 295 -36.34 4.32 0.97
CA GLY A 295 -37.51 3.69 0.38
C GLY A 295 -37.38 3.20 -1.06
N SER A 296 -36.19 3.27 -1.68
CA SER A 296 -35.94 2.70 -3.04
C SER A 296 -36.18 1.20 -3.03
N LYS A 297 -36.81 0.69 -4.11
CA LYS A 297 -36.97 -0.77 -4.31
C LYS A 297 -35.64 -1.39 -4.68
N ILE A 298 -35.34 -2.51 -4.03
CA ILE A 298 -34.10 -3.24 -4.22
C ILE A 298 -34.34 -4.68 -4.59
N GLU A 299 -33.40 -5.26 -5.33
CA GLU A 299 -33.23 -6.69 -5.56
C GLU A 299 -31.83 -7.08 -5.17
N LEU A 300 -31.69 -8.12 -4.36
CA LEU A 300 -30.40 -8.58 -3.88
C LEU A 300 -29.71 -9.41 -4.96
N GLU A 301 -28.49 -9.05 -5.30
CA GLU A 301 -27.64 -9.86 -6.17
C GLU A 301 -27.28 -11.17 -5.42
N LYS A 302 -27.52 -12.30 -6.09
CA LYS A 302 -27.28 -13.65 -5.53
C LYS A 302 -25.81 -14.03 -5.58
#